data_7790214fc17be65bfd16476907d7a24d
#
_entry.id   7790214fc17be65bfd16476907d7a24d
#
_cell.length_a   1.000
_cell.length_b   1.000
_cell.length_c   1.000
_cell.angle_alpha   90.00
_cell.angle_beta   90.00
_cell.angle_gamma   90.00
#
_symmetry.space_group_name_H-M   'P 1'
#
loop_
_entity.id
_entity.type
_entity.pdbx_description
1 polymer ?
#
loop_
_entity_poly.entity_id
_entity_poly.type
_entity_poly.pdbx_seq_one_letter_code
_entity_poly.pdbx_strand_id
1 'polypeptide(L)'
;MAKTIRSADFRLTARQILQAKKRPQTEPWEDKVTVLLSVATLFAVFWDGWLHNNSTTLDSFWSEAHIAMYAGLTALGAWIGVVFVKRQPRGLKKLNISMEAVPYGYGLALVALPLAALGGPGDFAWHAAYGFENQIDAPFSPTHQMLFLAGGLLGAIALASAWHRPGRVLGLKQLWPAILSATAVLAMVSFTFMNLLPWFWTMIPSDDFQQNLLTFKDAYAPGSGDEVKHVEGLYDAAINYSGDVFPYYLFSNMASIGGVLIWTAAFVATVLYVRRRWVLPFGSVTLMTTLLSVLFPFFTRFTNLEFIGALIVIGLLVDTLSHVMLQDDPVSRLRVRAFAAFVPLLVWGPWELAIALFGGGLGWHPTMWTGVLTTSMGVGYGISLIMFPPALPAVEESDAEVA
;
A
#
# COMPACT_ATOMS: atom_id res chain seq x y z
N MET A 1 -15.55 30.14 33.62
CA MET A 1 -14.90 29.02 34.32
C MET A 1 -14.58 27.90 33.32
N ALA A 2 -13.40 27.93 32.73
CA ALA A 2 -12.92 26.88 31.82
C ALA A 2 -12.38 25.73 32.67
N LYS A 3 -13.01 24.56 32.61
CA LYS A 3 -12.51 23.34 33.23
C LYS A 3 -11.25 22.89 32.43
N THR A 4 -10.10 23.09 33.01
CA THR A 4 -8.84 22.56 32.53
C THR A 4 -8.93 21.04 32.52
N ILE A 5 -9.02 20.42 31.34
CA ILE A 5 -8.93 18.97 31.18
C ILE A 5 -7.51 18.59 31.54
N ARG A 6 -7.35 17.91 32.69
CA ARG A 6 -6.03 17.50 33.18
C ARG A 6 -5.46 16.41 32.26
N SER A 7 -4.21 16.58 31.84
CA SER A 7 -3.44 15.62 31.02
C SER A 7 -3.37 14.18 31.63
N ALA A 8 -3.71 14.04 32.90
CA ALA A 8 -3.80 12.76 33.59
C ALA A 8 -4.98 11.88 33.10
N ASP A 9 -6.11 12.50 32.70
CA ASP A 9 -7.30 11.76 32.25
C ASP A 9 -7.08 11.11 30.87
N PHE A 10 -6.29 11.75 30.01
CA PHE A 10 -5.97 11.20 28.69
C PHE A 10 -5.02 9.98 28.79
N ARG A 11 -4.09 10.01 29.72
CA ARG A 11 -3.16 8.87 29.96
C ARG A 11 -3.85 7.65 30.58
N LEU A 12 -4.83 7.88 31.46
CA LEU A 12 -5.64 6.81 32.04
C LEU A 12 -6.53 6.16 30.99
N THR A 13 -7.15 6.93 30.12
CA THR A 13 -8.00 6.43 29.03
C THR A 13 -7.21 5.60 28.03
N ALA A 14 -6.02 6.03 27.62
CA ALA A 14 -5.14 5.27 26.73
C ALA A 14 -4.67 3.94 27.38
N ARG A 15 -4.36 3.96 28.68
CA ARG A 15 -3.96 2.77 29.42
C ARG A 15 -5.13 1.79 29.63
N GLN A 16 -6.34 2.29 29.85
CA GLN A 16 -7.56 1.49 29.91
C GLN A 16 -7.92 0.87 28.55
N ILE A 17 -7.71 1.59 27.45
CA ILE A 17 -7.88 1.06 26.08
C ILE A 17 -6.90 -0.10 25.81
N LEU A 18 -5.66 0.01 26.29
CA LEU A 18 -4.64 -1.03 26.15
C LEU A 18 -4.83 -2.20 27.11
N GLN A 19 -5.53 -2.00 28.24
CA GLN A 19 -5.75 -3.00 29.28
C GLN A 19 -7.14 -3.66 29.22
N ALA A 20 -8.01 -3.33 28.27
CA ALA A 20 -9.32 -3.98 28.13
C ALA A 20 -9.13 -5.48 27.88
N LYS A 21 -9.21 -6.25 28.96
CA LYS A 21 -8.87 -7.68 29.04
C LYS A 21 -9.70 -8.60 28.14
N LYS A 22 -10.83 -8.16 27.59
CA LYS A 22 -11.67 -8.95 26.66
C LYS A 22 -12.52 -8.01 25.78
N ARG A 23 -11.97 -7.59 24.65
CA ARG A 23 -12.80 -7.01 23.58
C ARG A 23 -13.59 -8.12 22.87
N PRO A 24 -14.81 -7.83 22.36
CA PRO A 24 -15.54 -8.79 21.57
C PRO A 24 -14.80 -9.14 20.29
N GLN A 25 -14.97 -10.36 19.83
CA GLN A 25 -14.56 -10.78 18.48
C GLN A 25 -15.71 -10.53 17.50
N THR A 26 -15.36 -10.25 16.26
CA THR A 26 -16.31 -10.27 15.16
C THR A 26 -16.56 -11.71 14.70
N GLU A 27 -17.70 -11.92 14.06
CA GLU A 27 -17.93 -13.14 13.32
C GLU A 27 -17.07 -13.16 12.04
N PRO A 28 -16.59 -14.34 11.58
CA PRO A 28 -15.76 -14.42 10.37
C PRO A 28 -16.39 -13.80 9.12
N TRP A 29 -17.70 -13.85 8.98
CA TRP A 29 -18.40 -13.24 7.85
C TRP A 29 -18.41 -11.70 7.90
N GLU A 30 -18.38 -11.10 9.11
CA GLU A 30 -18.31 -9.64 9.26
C GLU A 30 -16.99 -9.10 8.74
N ASP A 31 -15.87 -9.79 8.99
CA ASP A 31 -14.57 -9.43 8.44
C ASP A 31 -14.51 -9.63 6.92
N LYS A 32 -15.22 -10.65 6.39
CA LYS A 32 -15.34 -10.83 4.93
C LYS A 32 -16.06 -9.66 4.29
N VAL A 33 -17.18 -9.20 4.87
CA VAL A 33 -17.90 -8.03 4.36
C VAL A 33 -17.02 -6.79 4.45
N THR A 34 -16.33 -6.60 5.59
CA THR A 34 -15.43 -5.45 5.79
C THR A 34 -14.34 -5.41 4.72
N VAL A 35 -13.64 -6.51 4.46
CA VAL A 35 -12.56 -6.53 3.46
C VAL A 35 -13.09 -6.39 2.04
N LEU A 36 -14.24 -6.95 1.71
CA LEU A 36 -14.84 -6.79 0.38
C LEU A 36 -15.25 -5.34 0.11
N LEU A 37 -15.84 -4.66 1.09
CA LEU A 37 -16.15 -3.23 0.97
C LEU A 37 -14.87 -2.39 0.89
N SER A 38 -13.82 -2.73 1.66
CA SER A 38 -12.53 -2.06 1.59
C SER A 38 -11.89 -2.22 0.21
N VAL A 39 -11.91 -3.42 -0.37
CA VAL A 39 -11.39 -3.69 -1.72
C VAL A 39 -12.20 -2.96 -2.78
N ALA A 40 -13.53 -2.95 -2.68
CA ALA A 40 -14.38 -2.19 -3.60
C ALA A 40 -14.09 -0.68 -3.55
N THR A 41 -13.92 -0.13 -2.35
CA THR A 41 -13.52 1.28 -2.16
C THR A 41 -12.13 1.53 -2.75
N LEU A 42 -11.19 0.59 -2.57
CA LEU A 42 -9.85 0.67 -3.13
C LEU A 42 -9.87 0.72 -4.67
N PHE A 43 -10.72 -0.08 -5.33
CA PHE A 43 -10.92 0.02 -6.78
C PHE A 43 -11.38 1.42 -7.21
N ALA A 44 -12.29 2.03 -6.47
CA ALA A 44 -12.75 3.38 -6.76
C ALA A 44 -11.64 4.42 -6.58
N VAL A 45 -10.77 4.28 -5.56
CA VAL A 45 -9.58 5.14 -5.36
C VAL A 45 -8.61 5.01 -6.54
N PHE A 46 -8.36 3.78 -7.03
CA PHE A 46 -7.48 3.57 -8.19
C PHE A 46 -8.10 4.12 -9.48
N TRP A 47 -9.42 4.01 -9.64
CA TRP A 47 -10.13 4.62 -10.77
C TRP A 47 -10.05 6.16 -10.72
N ASP A 48 -10.17 6.74 -9.55
CA ASP A 48 -10.02 8.18 -9.34
C ASP A 48 -8.60 8.66 -9.69
N GLY A 49 -7.57 7.96 -9.20
CA GLY A 49 -6.19 8.24 -9.60
C GLY A 49 -5.94 8.07 -11.10
N TRP A 50 -6.64 7.12 -11.76
CA TRP A 50 -6.59 7.00 -13.21
C TRP A 50 -7.17 8.24 -13.91
N LEU A 51 -8.28 8.77 -13.43
CA LEU A 51 -8.88 10.00 -13.99
C LEU A 51 -7.94 11.19 -13.83
N HIS A 52 -7.34 11.38 -12.65
CA HIS A 52 -6.37 12.45 -12.40
C HIS A 52 -5.13 12.36 -13.33
N ASN A 53 -4.71 11.16 -13.69
CA ASN A 53 -3.55 10.97 -14.56
C ASN A 53 -3.87 10.97 -16.06
N ASN A 54 -5.15 10.86 -16.45
CA ASN A 54 -5.52 10.66 -17.86
C ASN A 54 -6.53 11.67 -18.38
N SER A 55 -7.15 12.48 -17.51
CA SER A 55 -8.03 13.56 -17.92
C SER A 55 -7.27 14.87 -17.92
N THR A 56 -7.33 15.61 -19.02
CA THR A 56 -6.76 16.96 -19.12
C THR A 56 -7.63 18.02 -18.45
N THR A 57 -8.90 17.69 -18.21
CA THR A 57 -9.86 18.57 -17.53
C THR A 57 -10.72 17.74 -16.60
N LEU A 58 -10.50 17.86 -15.30
CA LEU A 58 -11.46 17.42 -14.29
C LEU A 58 -12.43 18.59 -14.08
N ASP A 59 -13.54 18.58 -14.83
CA ASP A 59 -14.49 19.71 -14.83
C ASP A 59 -15.34 19.76 -13.56
N SER A 60 -15.34 18.71 -12.74
CA SER A 60 -16.20 18.62 -11.55
C SER A 60 -15.63 17.71 -10.48
N PHE A 61 -15.70 18.19 -9.22
CA PHE A 61 -15.47 17.36 -8.03
C PHE A 61 -16.39 16.11 -8.00
N TRP A 62 -17.57 16.17 -8.57
CA TRP A 62 -18.55 15.09 -8.63
C TRP A 62 -18.31 14.16 -9.84
N SER A 63 -17.07 13.82 -10.13
CA SER A 63 -16.74 12.79 -11.11
C SER A 63 -17.31 11.43 -10.68
N GLU A 64 -17.54 10.53 -11.64
CA GLU A 64 -18.06 9.18 -11.34
C GLU A 64 -17.14 8.41 -10.38
N ALA A 65 -15.83 8.59 -10.49
CA ALA A 65 -14.85 7.94 -9.62
C ALA A 65 -14.90 8.51 -8.20
N HIS A 66 -14.97 9.85 -8.02
CA HIS A 66 -15.17 10.46 -6.72
C HIS A 66 -16.47 9.99 -6.06
N ILE A 67 -17.59 9.96 -6.82
CA ILE A 67 -18.87 9.46 -6.30
C ILE A 67 -18.72 7.99 -5.86
N ALA A 68 -18.08 7.14 -6.66
CA ALA A 68 -17.85 5.73 -6.31
C ALA A 68 -16.97 5.58 -5.06
N MET A 69 -15.91 6.39 -4.93
CA MET A 69 -15.02 6.39 -3.77
C MET A 69 -15.76 6.81 -2.49
N TYR A 70 -16.50 7.91 -2.51
CA TYR A 70 -17.24 8.37 -1.34
C TYR A 70 -18.43 7.47 -1.01
N ALA A 71 -19.08 6.88 -2.00
CA ALA A 71 -20.11 5.85 -1.77
C ALA A 71 -19.51 4.60 -1.10
N GLY A 72 -18.33 4.15 -1.55
CA GLY A 72 -17.60 3.06 -0.93
C GLY A 72 -17.21 3.34 0.52
N LEU A 73 -16.62 4.51 0.79
CA LEU A 73 -16.27 4.95 2.14
C LEU A 73 -17.50 5.04 3.06
N THR A 74 -18.62 5.58 2.53
CA THR A 74 -19.89 5.68 3.27
C THR A 74 -20.47 4.31 3.58
N ALA A 75 -20.49 3.40 2.60
CA ALA A 75 -20.98 2.03 2.79
C ALA A 75 -20.13 1.26 3.82
N LEU A 76 -18.80 1.40 3.74
CA LEU A 76 -17.88 0.78 4.69
C LEU A 76 -18.06 1.38 6.10
N GLY A 77 -18.18 2.70 6.21
CA GLY A 77 -18.44 3.39 7.49
C GLY A 77 -19.78 2.97 8.10
N ALA A 78 -20.86 2.92 7.31
CA ALA A 78 -22.16 2.45 7.75
C ALA A 78 -22.11 0.98 8.21
N TRP A 79 -21.41 0.11 7.49
CA TRP A 79 -21.20 -1.27 7.86
C TRP A 79 -20.47 -1.40 9.22
N ILE A 80 -19.38 -0.66 9.40
CA ILE A 80 -18.63 -0.62 10.66
C ILE A 80 -19.55 -0.12 11.80
N GLY A 81 -20.37 0.89 11.52
CA GLY A 81 -21.40 1.36 12.45
C GLY A 81 -22.36 0.24 12.87
N VAL A 82 -22.84 -0.58 11.94
CA VAL A 82 -23.67 -1.76 12.25
C VAL A 82 -22.93 -2.75 13.13
N VAL A 83 -21.64 -3.02 12.84
CA VAL A 83 -20.80 -3.92 13.66
C VAL A 83 -20.64 -3.39 15.09
N PHE A 84 -20.52 -2.07 15.27
CA PHE A 84 -20.44 -1.44 16.58
C PHE A 84 -21.77 -1.51 17.33
N VAL A 85 -22.88 -1.13 16.67
CA VAL A 85 -24.20 -1.08 17.30
C VAL A 85 -24.66 -2.45 17.81
N LYS A 86 -24.41 -3.50 17.04
CA LYS A 86 -24.75 -4.88 17.44
C LYS A 86 -24.11 -5.32 18.77
N ARG A 87 -23.02 -4.68 19.19
CA ARG A 87 -22.23 -5.06 20.37
C ARG A 87 -22.39 -4.10 21.54
N GLN A 88 -23.11 -2.98 21.35
CA GLN A 88 -23.38 -2.05 22.43
C GLN A 88 -24.42 -2.60 23.39
N PRO A 89 -24.17 -2.57 24.73
CA PRO A 89 -25.02 -3.22 25.73
C PRO A 89 -26.46 -2.69 25.83
N ARG A 90 -26.75 -1.50 25.29
CA ARG A 90 -28.05 -0.80 25.46
C ARG A 90 -28.56 -0.08 24.21
N GLY A 91 -28.09 -0.47 23.02
CA GLY A 91 -28.42 0.27 21.80
C GLY A 91 -27.93 1.73 21.85
N LEU A 92 -28.24 2.51 20.80
CA LEU A 92 -27.81 3.92 20.67
C LEU A 92 -28.58 4.92 21.55
N LYS A 93 -29.22 4.50 22.66
CA LYS A 93 -29.96 5.41 23.52
C LYS A 93 -29.12 6.51 24.18
N LYS A 94 -27.80 6.38 24.17
CA LYS A 94 -26.84 7.47 24.45
C LYS A 94 -25.70 7.32 23.46
N LEU A 95 -25.31 8.39 22.79
CA LEU A 95 -24.14 8.50 21.90
C LEU A 95 -22.79 8.18 22.55
N ASN A 96 -22.77 7.30 23.53
CA ASN A 96 -21.59 6.92 24.29
C ASN A 96 -21.17 5.53 23.85
N ILE A 97 -20.27 5.46 22.85
CA ILE A 97 -19.68 4.23 22.40
C ILE A 97 -18.81 3.68 23.55
N SER A 98 -19.25 2.58 24.16
CA SER A 98 -18.40 1.88 25.12
C SER A 98 -17.19 1.31 24.38
N MET A 99 -16.00 1.73 24.75
CA MET A 99 -14.75 1.25 24.17
C MET A 99 -14.54 -0.26 24.38
N GLU A 100 -15.14 -0.82 25.43
CA GLU A 100 -15.12 -2.26 25.70
C GLU A 100 -15.94 -3.07 24.71
N ALA A 101 -16.94 -2.42 24.07
CA ALA A 101 -17.79 -3.04 23.06
C ALA A 101 -17.23 -2.93 21.63
N VAL A 102 -16.13 -2.21 21.43
CA VAL A 102 -15.45 -2.10 20.12
C VAL A 102 -14.67 -3.38 19.86
N PRO A 103 -14.97 -4.12 18.77
CA PRO A 103 -14.30 -5.38 18.48
C PRO A 103 -12.80 -5.20 18.23
N TYR A 104 -12.06 -6.29 18.43
CA TYR A 104 -10.65 -6.33 18.05
C TYR A 104 -10.47 -5.94 16.58
N GLY A 105 -9.48 -5.11 16.29
CA GLY A 105 -9.19 -4.58 14.96
C GLY A 105 -10.05 -3.39 14.56
N TYR A 106 -11.31 -3.34 14.95
CA TYR A 106 -12.25 -2.28 14.57
C TYR A 106 -11.99 -0.93 15.26
N GLY A 107 -11.14 -0.91 16.29
CA GLY A 107 -10.66 0.35 16.89
C GLY A 107 -9.95 1.27 15.90
N LEU A 108 -9.38 0.75 14.81
CA LEU A 108 -8.78 1.54 13.72
C LEU A 108 -9.81 2.48 13.06
N ALA A 109 -11.07 2.07 12.99
CA ALA A 109 -12.14 2.88 12.43
C ALA A 109 -12.42 4.16 13.24
N LEU A 110 -12.12 4.17 14.54
CA LEU A 110 -12.31 5.36 15.40
C LEU A 110 -11.34 6.50 15.01
N VAL A 111 -10.26 6.19 14.32
CA VAL A 111 -9.32 7.16 13.74
C VAL A 111 -9.64 7.38 12.26
N ALA A 112 -9.86 6.30 11.52
CA ALA A 112 -10.03 6.34 10.09
C ALA A 112 -11.32 7.07 9.64
N LEU A 113 -12.46 6.81 10.30
CA LEU A 113 -13.72 7.45 9.91
C LEU A 113 -13.73 8.97 10.12
N PRO A 114 -13.23 9.53 11.26
CA PRO A 114 -13.03 10.97 11.38
C PRO A 114 -12.08 11.55 10.32
N LEU A 115 -10.97 10.87 10.00
CA LEU A 115 -10.06 11.31 8.94
C LEU A 115 -10.77 11.35 7.58
N ALA A 116 -11.54 10.32 7.23
CA ALA A 116 -12.32 10.30 6.00
C ALA A 116 -13.40 11.38 5.98
N ALA A 117 -14.09 11.60 7.11
CA ALA A 117 -15.14 12.60 7.25
C ALA A 117 -14.62 14.06 7.18
N LEU A 118 -13.38 14.28 7.57
CA LEU A 118 -12.71 15.58 7.43
C LEU A 118 -12.02 15.69 6.07
N GLY A 119 -11.40 14.61 5.59
CA GLY A 119 -10.70 14.57 4.31
C GLY A 119 -11.63 14.85 3.13
N GLY A 120 -12.81 14.25 3.07
CA GLY A 120 -13.74 14.42 1.96
C GLY A 120 -14.23 15.86 1.75
N PRO A 121 -14.89 16.49 2.74
CA PRO A 121 -15.25 17.91 2.64
C PRO A 121 -14.05 18.84 2.53
N GLY A 122 -12.91 18.47 3.16
CA GLY A 122 -11.65 19.19 3.05
C GLY A 122 -11.12 19.17 1.62
N ASP A 123 -11.22 18.06 0.94
CA ASP A 123 -10.82 17.85 -0.44
C ASP A 123 -11.66 18.69 -1.40
N PHE A 124 -12.97 18.70 -1.21
CA PHE A 124 -13.86 19.61 -1.93
C PHE A 124 -13.46 21.09 -1.76
N ALA A 125 -13.18 21.50 -0.51
CA ALA A 125 -12.76 22.86 -0.23
C ALA A 125 -11.37 23.18 -0.80
N TRP A 126 -10.46 22.20 -0.80
CA TRP A 126 -9.13 22.33 -1.36
C TRP A 126 -9.18 22.54 -2.88
N HIS A 127 -9.93 21.71 -3.60
CA HIS A 127 -10.13 21.87 -5.04
C HIS A 127 -10.85 23.17 -5.41
N ALA A 128 -11.78 23.63 -4.58
CA ALA A 128 -12.44 24.92 -4.78
C ALA A 128 -11.47 26.10 -4.60
N ALA A 129 -10.46 25.99 -3.75
CA ALA A 129 -9.50 27.04 -3.45
C ALA A 129 -8.28 27.05 -4.39
N TYR A 130 -7.79 25.87 -4.78
CA TYR A 130 -6.51 25.71 -5.49
C TYR A 130 -6.64 25.05 -6.88
N GLY A 131 -7.84 24.59 -7.24
CA GLY A 131 -8.06 23.80 -8.45
C GLY A 131 -7.74 22.32 -8.24
N PHE A 132 -7.87 21.53 -9.31
CA PHE A 132 -7.53 20.11 -9.28
C PHE A 132 -6.03 19.92 -9.52
N GLU A 133 -5.39 19.21 -8.60
CA GLU A 133 -4.01 18.78 -8.78
C GLU A 133 -3.91 17.68 -9.83
N ASN A 134 -2.84 17.72 -10.57
CA ASN A 134 -2.54 16.74 -11.60
C ASN A 134 -1.18 16.07 -11.33
N GLN A 135 -1.02 14.85 -11.80
CA GLN A 135 0.25 14.13 -11.79
C GLN A 135 0.87 13.99 -10.39
N ILE A 136 2.12 14.50 -10.24
CA ILE A 136 2.93 14.29 -9.04
C ILE A 136 2.37 15.02 -7.81
N ASP A 137 1.62 16.09 -8.01
CA ASP A 137 1.06 16.89 -6.92
C ASP A 137 -0.20 16.26 -6.33
N ALA A 138 -0.98 15.56 -7.16
CA ALA A 138 -2.27 14.99 -6.76
C ALA A 138 -2.19 14.11 -5.49
N PRO A 139 -1.27 13.14 -5.35
CA PRO A 139 -1.21 12.32 -4.15
C PRO A 139 -0.74 13.06 -2.90
N PHE A 140 -0.18 14.28 -3.00
CA PHE A 140 0.47 14.96 -1.88
C PHE A 140 -0.33 16.11 -1.26
N SER A 141 -1.54 16.39 -1.73
CA SER A 141 -2.40 17.36 -1.01
C SER A 141 -2.71 16.86 0.40
N PRO A 142 -2.85 17.77 1.39
CA PRO A 142 -3.14 17.38 2.77
C PRO A 142 -4.43 16.56 2.90
N THR A 143 -5.43 16.86 2.09
CA THR A 143 -6.73 16.20 2.07
C THR A 143 -6.64 14.80 1.50
N HIS A 144 -5.93 14.62 0.39
CA HIS A 144 -5.64 13.28 -0.16
C HIS A 144 -4.84 12.43 0.82
N GLN A 145 -3.82 12.99 1.51
CA GLN A 145 -3.07 12.26 2.53
C GLN A 145 -3.97 11.80 3.69
N MET A 146 -4.95 12.60 4.11
CA MET A 146 -5.94 12.19 5.11
C MET A 146 -6.80 11.04 4.60
N LEU A 147 -7.27 11.09 3.36
CA LEU A 147 -8.07 10.04 2.73
C LEU A 147 -7.26 8.74 2.53
N PHE A 148 -6.00 8.84 2.11
CA PHE A 148 -5.12 7.66 1.95
C PHE A 148 -4.81 6.98 3.28
N LEU A 149 -4.53 7.77 4.32
CA LEU A 149 -4.33 7.23 5.67
C LEU A 149 -5.62 6.57 6.18
N ALA A 150 -6.78 7.20 5.98
CA ALA A 150 -8.07 6.63 6.34
C ALA A 150 -8.32 5.31 5.58
N GLY A 151 -8.10 5.29 4.27
CA GLY A 151 -8.23 4.10 3.44
C GLY A 151 -7.31 2.95 3.88
N GLY A 152 -6.06 3.26 4.19
CA GLY A 152 -5.09 2.29 4.71
C GLY A 152 -5.52 1.70 6.06
N LEU A 153 -5.99 2.55 6.99
CA LEU A 153 -6.48 2.10 8.30
C LEU A 153 -7.77 1.27 8.19
N LEU A 154 -8.71 1.67 7.33
CA LEU A 154 -9.93 0.91 7.06
C LEU A 154 -9.60 -0.43 6.39
N GLY A 155 -8.67 -0.44 5.43
CA GLY A 155 -8.16 -1.65 4.80
C GLY A 155 -7.52 -2.63 5.79
N ALA A 156 -6.88 -2.14 6.86
CA ALA A 156 -6.21 -2.95 7.88
C ALA A 156 -7.16 -3.63 8.88
N ILE A 157 -8.44 -3.26 8.94
CA ILE A 157 -9.37 -3.71 9.99
C ILE A 157 -9.50 -5.23 10.04
N ALA A 158 -9.74 -5.89 8.89
CA ALA A 158 -9.97 -7.33 8.86
C ALA A 158 -8.70 -8.12 9.22
N LEU A 159 -7.51 -7.64 8.84
CA LEU A 159 -6.23 -8.18 9.28
C LEU A 159 -6.07 -8.06 10.81
N ALA A 160 -6.30 -6.86 11.35
CA ALA A 160 -6.19 -6.59 12.78
C ALA A 160 -7.22 -7.38 13.61
N SER A 161 -8.43 -7.58 13.08
CA SER A 161 -9.44 -8.45 13.69
C SER A 161 -8.99 -9.91 13.72
N ALA A 162 -8.57 -10.44 12.57
CA ALA A 162 -8.10 -11.82 12.45
C ALA A 162 -6.87 -12.09 13.31
N TRP A 163 -6.01 -11.09 13.56
CA TRP A 163 -4.81 -11.22 14.39
C TRP A 163 -5.10 -11.76 15.79
N HIS A 164 -6.24 -11.41 16.36
CA HIS A 164 -6.64 -11.78 17.71
C HIS A 164 -7.41 -13.12 17.78
N ARG A 165 -7.67 -13.76 16.63
CA ARG A 165 -8.33 -15.07 16.61
C ARG A 165 -7.33 -16.19 16.88
N PRO A 166 -7.75 -17.30 17.50
CA PRO A 166 -6.89 -18.45 17.71
C PRO A 166 -6.47 -19.11 16.40
N GLY A 167 -5.39 -19.88 16.44
CA GLY A 167 -4.86 -20.63 15.32
C GLY A 167 -3.71 -19.93 14.60
N ARG A 168 -2.67 -20.71 14.28
CA ARG A 168 -1.50 -20.27 13.52
C ARG A 168 -1.41 -20.97 12.17
N VAL A 169 -1.92 -22.18 12.08
CA VAL A 169 -1.96 -22.97 10.84
C VAL A 169 -3.41 -22.97 10.35
N LEU A 170 -3.69 -22.13 9.36
CA LEU A 170 -5.02 -21.94 8.77
C LEU A 170 -4.94 -22.20 7.26
N GLY A 171 -6.01 -22.74 6.70
CA GLY A 171 -6.11 -22.85 5.25
C GLY A 171 -6.42 -21.49 4.57
N LEU A 172 -6.14 -21.41 3.27
CA LEU A 172 -6.40 -20.18 2.49
C LEU A 172 -7.87 -19.73 2.59
N LYS A 173 -8.82 -20.68 2.61
CA LYS A 173 -10.27 -20.40 2.78
C LYS A 173 -10.62 -19.67 4.08
N GLN A 174 -9.77 -19.74 5.09
CA GLN A 174 -9.95 -19.06 6.37
C GLN A 174 -9.14 -17.76 6.43
N LEU A 175 -7.98 -17.72 5.77
CA LEU A 175 -7.02 -16.64 5.88
C LEU A 175 -7.18 -15.55 4.79
N TRP A 176 -7.89 -15.82 3.67
CA TRP A 176 -8.01 -14.88 2.58
C TRP A 176 -8.49 -13.46 2.98
N PRO A 177 -9.41 -13.27 3.98
CA PRO A 177 -9.81 -11.91 4.34
C PRO A 177 -8.66 -11.12 4.97
N ALA A 178 -7.83 -11.77 5.79
CA ALA A 178 -6.64 -11.14 6.38
C ALA A 178 -5.57 -10.86 5.32
N ILE A 179 -5.39 -11.76 4.35
CA ILE A 179 -4.48 -11.57 3.23
C ILE A 179 -4.91 -10.39 2.36
N LEU A 180 -6.17 -10.33 1.93
CA LEU A 180 -6.69 -9.21 1.15
C LEU A 180 -6.65 -7.89 1.92
N SER A 181 -6.88 -7.93 3.23
CA SER A 181 -6.74 -6.76 4.10
C SER A 181 -5.29 -6.25 4.16
N ALA A 182 -4.30 -7.15 4.28
CA ALA A 182 -2.90 -6.79 4.20
C ALA A 182 -2.53 -6.23 2.81
N THR A 183 -3.10 -6.83 1.74
CA THR A 183 -2.91 -6.36 0.37
C THR A 183 -3.53 -4.98 0.16
N ALA A 184 -4.70 -4.70 0.75
CA ALA A 184 -5.32 -3.38 0.66
C ALA A 184 -4.42 -2.29 1.28
N VAL A 185 -3.76 -2.58 2.40
CA VAL A 185 -2.76 -1.66 2.98
C VAL A 185 -1.58 -1.48 2.03
N LEU A 186 -1.03 -2.57 1.48
CA LEU A 186 0.07 -2.50 0.53
C LEU A 186 -0.31 -1.74 -0.74
N ALA A 187 -1.54 -1.92 -1.23
CA ALA A 187 -2.05 -1.20 -2.39
C ALA A 187 -2.20 0.30 -2.11
N MET A 188 -2.67 0.70 -0.93
CA MET A 188 -2.71 2.13 -0.53
C MET A 188 -1.32 2.74 -0.42
N VAL A 189 -0.34 2.01 0.12
CA VAL A 189 1.07 2.44 0.11
C VAL A 189 1.56 2.59 -1.33
N SER A 190 1.26 1.62 -2.19
CA SER A 190 1.62 1.68 -3.61
C SER A 190 0.97 2.87 -4.32
N PHE A 191 -0.30 3.16 -4.01
CA PHE A 191 -1.02 4.31 -4.55
C PHE A 191 -0.40 5.63 -4.10
N THR A 192 -0.09 5.78 -2.82
CA THR A 192 0.55 7.00 -2.28
C THR A 192 1.89 7.30 -2.96
N PHE A 193 2.66 6.25 -3.27
CA PHE A 193 3.97 6.36 -3.92
C PHE A 193 3.92 6.01 -5.42
N MET A 194 2.74 6.09 -6.07
CA MET A 194 2.56 5.67 -7.45
C MET A 194 3.57 6.30 -8.41
N ASN A 195 3.91 7.56 -8.21
CA ASN A 195 4.86 8.30 -9.05
C ASN A 195 6.32 7.82 -8.91
N LEU A 196 6.64 7.03 -7.89
CA LEU A 196 7.95 6.40 -7.72
C LEU A 196 7.95 4.93 -8.15
N LEU A 197 6.78 4.34 -8.45
CA LEU A 197 6.73 2.93 -8.77
C LEU A 197 7.35 2.66 -10.14
N PRO A 198 8.19 1.61 -10.25
CA PRO A 198 8.87 1.29 -11.50
C PRO A 198 7.92 0.82 -12.62
N TRP A 199 6.64 0.61 -12.32
CA TRP A 199 5.58 0.33 -13.28
C TRP A 199 5.31 1.50 -14.23
N PHE A 200 5.70 2.73 -13.85
CA PHE A 200 5.55 3.96 -14.64
C PHE A 200 6.81 4.38 -15.36
N TRP A 201 8.00 4.10 -14.80
CA TRP A 201 9.24 4.73 -15.20
C TRP A 201 10.30 3.73 -15.64
N THR A 202 10.88 3.96 -16.75
CA THR A 202 12.26 3.80 -17.25
C THR A 202 13.04 2.51 -17.03
N MET A 203 12.48 1.42 -16.53
CA MET A 203 12.98 0.11 -16.93
C MET A 203 12.76 -0.13 -18.45
N ILE A 204 11.96 0.75 -19.06
CA ILE A 204 11.56 0.74 -20.47
C ILE A 204 12.74 1.22 -21.34
N PRO A 205 12.92 0.68 -22.57
CA PRO A 205 13.97 1.07 -23.49
C PRO A 205 13.96 2.55 -23.82
N SER A 206 15.11 3.08 -24.23
CA SER A 206 15.25 4.46 -24.68
C SER A 206 14.26 4.84 -25.81
N ASP A 207 13.90 3.90 -26.67
CA ASP A 207 12.97 4.14 -27.78
C ASP A 207 11.53 4.34 -27.29
N ASP A 208 11.08 3.55 -26.31
CA ASP A 208 9.77 3.76 -25.68
C ASP A 208 9.76 4.98 -24.76
N PHE A 209 10.91 5.33 -24.16
CA PHE A 209 11.06 6.57 -23.42
C PHE A 209 10.89 7.78 -24.36
N GLN A 210 11.47 7.73 -25.56
CA GLN A 210 11.28 8.73 -26.59
C GLN A 210 9.82 8.81 -27.05
N GLN A 211 9.17 7.65 -27.27
CA GLN A 211 7.76 7.58 -27.63
C GLN A 211 6.86 8.13 -26.51
N ASN A 212 7.18 7.82 -25.25
CA ASN A 212 6.45 8.33 -24.09
C ASN A 212 6.67 9.83 -23.90
N LEU A 213 7.86 10.36 -24.15
CA LEU A 213 8.11 11.81 -24.18
C LEU A 213 7.34 12.50 -25.31
N LEU A 214 7.22 11.90 -26.48
CA LEU A 214 6.41 12.41 -27.57
C LEU A 214 4.92 12.40 -27.22
N THR A 215 4.43 11.31 -26.63
CA THR A 215 3.04 11.21 -26.16
C THR A 215 2.77 12.22 -25.04
N PHE A 216 3.75 12.46 -24.17
CA PHE A 216 3.70 13.45 -23.12
C PHE A 216 3.67 14.88 -23.71
N LYS A 217 4.51 15.14 -24.72
CA LYS A 217 4.49 16.38 -25.49
C LYS A 217 3.10 16.66 -26.08
N ASP A 218 2.51 15.67 -26.74
CA ASP A 218 1.20 15.81 -27.38
C ASP A 218 0.05 15.99 -26.37
N ALA A 219 0.17 15.39 -25.19
CA ALA A 219 -0.82 15.49 -24.11
C ALA A 219 -0.75 16.82 -23.34
N TYR A 220 0.45 17.40 -23.18
CA TYR A 220 0.68 18.55 -22.28
C TYR A 220 1.01 19.86 -23.00
N ALA A 221 1.07 19.88 -24.32
CA ALA A 221 1.33 21.08 -25.10
C ALA A 221 0.21 21.44 -26.09
N PRO A 222 -1.05 21.54 -25.67
CA PRO A 222 -2.07 22.07 -26.55
C PRO A 222 -1.93 23.60 -26.62
N GLY A 223 -1.02 24.11 -27.43
CA GLY A 223 -1.19 25.44 -28.01
C GLY A 223 -0.46 26.64 -27.43
N SER A 224 0.48 26.54 -26.50
CA SER A 224 1.35 27.66 -26.14
C SER A 224 2.79 27.41 -26.62
N GLY A 225 3.32 28.33 -27.44
CA GLY A 225 4.59 28.16 -28.12
C GLY A 225 5.83 28.04 -27.23
N ASP A 226 5.77 28.47 -25.97
CA ASP A 226 6.91 28.45 -25.05
C ASP A 226 6.98 27.15 -24.26
N GLU A 227 5.84 26.57 -23.89
CA GLU A 227 5.79 25.24 -23.26
C GLU A 227 6.17 24.12 -24.21
N VAL A 228 5.74 24.23 -25.50
CA VAL A 228 6.13 23.31 -26.56
C VAL A 228 7.65 23.34 -26.76
N LYS A 229 8.27 24.53 -26.77
CA LYS A 229 9.73 24.67 -26.92
C LYS A 229 10.48 24.09 -25.73
N HIS A 230 9.94 24.20 -24.52
CA HIS A 230 10.56 23.60 -23.33
C HIS A 230 10.54 22.08 -23.39
N VAL A 231 9.42 21.49 -23.80
CA VAL A 231 9.26 20.03 -23.96
C VAL A 231 10.11 19.52 -25.15
N GLU A 232 10.18 20.27 -26.25
CA GLU A 232 11.07 19.97 -27.38
C GLU A 232 12.55 20.05 -26.99
N GLY A 233 12.95 21.04 -26.20
CA GLY A 233 14.30 21.15 -25.66
C GLY A 233 14.66 19.99 -24.73
N LEU A 234 13.74 19.54 -23.88
CA LEU A 234 13.92 18.35 -23.04
C LEU A 234 14.03 17.07 -23.89
N TYR A 235 13.27 16.96 -24.98
CA TYR A 235 13.32 15.83 -25.90
C TYR A 235 14.63 15.77 -26.67
N ASP A 236 15.04 16.89 -27.29
CA ASP A 236 16.31 16.97 -28.05
C ASP A 236 17.51 16.72 -27.13
N ALA A 237 17.44 17.20 -25.93
CA ALA A 237 18.47 17.00 -24.94
C ALA A 237 18.47 15.54 -24.42
N ALA A 238 17.31 14.85 -24.31
CA ALA A 238 17.23 13.42 -23.99
C ALA A 238 17.89 12.55 -25.03
N ILE A 239 17.66 12.86 -26.30
CA ILE A 239 18.27 12.14 -27.45
C ILE A 239 19.76 12.35 -27.50
N ASN A 240 20.23 13.58 -27.28
CA ASN A 240 21.61 13.95 -27.55
C ASN A 240 22.54 13.90 -26.32
N TYR A 241 22.08 13.48 -25.15
CA TYR A 241 22.83 13.52 -23.88
C TYR A 241 23.46 14.90 -23.59
N SER A 242 22.86 15.97 -24.13
CA SER A 242 23.43 17.30 -24.00
C SER A 242 22.79 18.07 -22.83
N GLY A 243 23.62 18.52 -21.96
CA GLY A 243 23.50 19.51 -20.89
C GLY A 243 22.30 19.46 -19.95
N ASP A 244 21.09 19.72 -20.44
CA ASP A 244 19.93 19.95 -19.60
C ASP A 244 19.09 18.70 -19.30
N VAL A 245 19.39 17.56 -19.90
CA VAL A 245 18.67 16.30 -19.75
C VAL A 245 19.29 15.37 -18.74
N PHE A 246 20.56 15.53 -18.47
CA PHE A 246 21.21 14.77 -17.41
C PHE A 246 20.46 14.82 -16.08
N PRO A 247 19.96 15.98 -15.60
CA PRO A 247 19.13 16.03 -14.40
C PRO A 247 17.84 15.21 -14.51
N TYR A 248 17.16 15.23 -15.65
CA TYR A 248 15.92 14.48 -15.84
C TYR A 248 16.16 12.98 -15.92
N TYR A 249 17.15 12.54 -16.69
CA TYR A 249 17.57 11.13 -16.74
C TYR A 249 18.01 10.63 -15.37
N LEU A 250 18.82 11.41 -14.66
CA LEU A 250 19.26 11.10 -13.31
C LEU A 250 18.06 10.98 -12.36
N PHE A 251 17.14 11.96 -12.37
CA PHE A 251 15.94 11.95 -11.53
C PHE A 251 15.06 10.73 -11.82
N SER A 252 14.80 10.43 -13.08
CA SER A 252 13.98 9.29 -13.49
C SER A 252 14.57 7.96 -13.03
N ASN A 253 15.89 7.77 -13.21
CA ASN A 253 16.55 6.56 -12.73
C ASN A 253 16.55 6.47 -11.18
N MET A 254 16.83 7.56 -10.49
CA MET A 254 16.80 7.60 -9.03
C MET A 254 15.40 7.34 -8.48
N ALA A 255 14.35 7.90 -9.12
CA ALA A 255 12.97 7.65 -8.75
C ALA A 255 12.61 6.18 -8.93
N SER A 256 13.00 5.57 -10.06
CA SER A 256 12.78 4.15 -10.33
C SER A 256 13.51 3.25 -9.34
N ILE A 257 14.79 3.52 -9.05
CA ILE A 257 15.56 2.79 -8.04
C ILE A 257 14.89 2.95 -6.67
N GLY A 258 14.56 4.19 -6.28
CA GLY A 258 13.86 4.48 -5.02
C GLY A 258 12.53 3.71 -4.91
N GLY A 259 11.74 3.72 -5.98
CA GLY A 259 10.48 2.99 -6.08
C GLY A 259 10.65 1.48 -5.90
N VAL A 260 11.64 0.88 -6.58
CA VAL A 260 11.99 -0.55 -6.41
C VAL A 260 12.31 -0.85 -4.94
N LEU A 261 13.15 -0.05 -4.30
CA LEU A 261 13.59 -0.30 -2.92
C LEU A 261 12.44 -0.08 -1.92
N ILE A 262 11.64 0.98 -2.06
CA ILE A 262 10.48 1.28 -1.21
C ILE A 262 9.44 0.17 -1.34
N TRP A 263 9.11 -0.21 -2.58
CA TRP A 263 8.12 -1.28 -2.79
C TRP A 263 8.62 -2.64 -2.30
N THR A 264 9.91 -2.95 -2.49
CA THR A 264 10.55 -4.14 -1.91
C THR A 264 10.37 -4.16 -0.40
N ALA A 265 10.68 -3.05 0.27
CA ALA A 265 10.53 -2.95 1.72
C ALA A 265 9.07 -3.17 2.16
N ALA A 266 8.12 -2.52 1.50
CA ALA A 266 6.69 -2.63 1.81
C ALA A 266 6.15 -4.05 1.55
N PHE A 267 6.52 -4.65 0.42
CA PHE A 267 6.07 -6.00 0.05
C PHE A 267 6.64 -7.07 0.99
N VAL A 268 7.95 -7.07 1.20
CA VAL A 268 8.61 -8.02 2.10
C VAL A 268 8.11 -7.85 3.54
N ALA A 269 7.96 -6.60 4.02
CA ALA A 269 7.37 -6.32 5.34
C ALA A 269 5.97 -6.89 5.46
N THR A 270 5.11 -6.71 4.44
CA THR A 270 3.73 -7.21 4.44
C THR A 270 3.71 -8.74 4.52
N VAL A 271 4.48 -9.42 3.66
CA VAL A 271 4.55 -10.90 3.66
C VAL A 271 5.06 -11.43 5.01
N LEU A 272 6.15 -10.85 5.53
CA LEU A 272 6.73 -11.25 6.81
C LEU A 272 5.81 -10.91 7.99
N TYR A 273 5.10 -9.78 7.95
CA TYR A 273 4.12 -9.41 8.98
C TYR A 273 3.03 -10.47 9.10
N VAL A 274 2.43 -10.86 7.96
CA VAL A 274 1.41 -11.92 7.95
C VAL A 274 2.02 -13.26 8.40
N ARG A 275 3.24 -13.61 7.92
CA ARG A 275 3.96 -14.82 8.34
C ARG A 275 4.29 -14.85 9.83
N ARG A 276 4.54 -13.73 10.45
CA ARG A 276 4.78 -13.64 11.90
C ARG A 276 3.59 -14.16 12.70
N ARG A 277 2.39 -13.99 12.17
CA ARG A 277 1.14 -14.41 12.83
C ARG A 277 0.69 -15.81 12.40
N TRP A 278 0.81 -16.16 11.12
CA TRP A 278 0.33 -17.42 10.56
C TRP A 278 1.39 -18.13 9.74
N VAL A 279 1.32 -19.46 9.69
CA VAL A 279 1.97 -20.23 8.64
C VAL A 279 1.20 -19.97 7.35
N LEU A 280 1.85 -19.37 6.35
CA LEU A 280 1.19 -18.98 5.11
C LEU A 280 0.84 -20.22 4.28
N PRO A 281 -0.45 -20.48 4.01
CA PRO A 281 -0.82 -21.51 3.05
C PRO A 281 -0.38 -21.10 1.64
N PHE A 282 -0.09 -22.10 0.80
CA PHE A 282 0.21 -21.87 -0.61
C PHE A 282 -0.95 -21.09 -1.27
N GLY A 283 -0.63 -20.14 -2.14
CA GLY A 283 -1.59 -19.22 -2.76
C GLY A 283 -1.80 -17.91 -2.00
N SER A 284 -1.18 -17.74 -0.82
CA SER A 284 -1.32 -16.50 -0.03
C SER A 284 -0.71 -15.29 -0.73
N VAL A 285 0.51 -15.43 -1.23
CA VAL A 285 1.21 -14.34 -1.93
C VAL A 285 0.66 -14.20 -3.35
N THR A 286 0.30 -15.31 -4.00
CA THR A 286 -0.40 -15.28 -5.29
C THR A 286 -1.70 -14.48 -5.21
N LEU A 287 -2.48 -14.64 -4.14
CA LEU A 287 -3.70 -13.84 -3.92
C LEU A 287 -3.38 -12.34 -3.77
N MET A 288 -2.30 -12.00 -3.03
CA MET A 288 -1.84 -10.60 -2.89
C MET A 288 -1.47 -10.02 -4.26
N THR A 289 -0.62 -10.69 -5.01
CA THR A 289 -0.14 -10.20 -6.29
C THR A 289 -1.23 -10.19 -7.36
N THR A 290 -2.20 -11.11 -7.29
CA THR A 290 -3.38 -11.11 -8.18
C THR A 290 -4.24 -9.87 -7.95
N LEU A 291 -4.51 -9.47 -6.71
CA LEU A 291 -5.24 -8.21 -6.47
C LEU A 291 -4.45 -7.01 -7.00
N LEU A 292 -3.13 -6.96 -6.75
CA LEU A 292 -2.29 -5.87 -7.26
C LEU A 292 -2.23 -5.86 -8.78
N SER A 293 -2.21 -7.04 -9.43
CA SER A 293 -2.19 -7.14 -10.90
C SER A 293 -3.45 -6.60 -11.58
N VAL A 294 -4.57 -6.57 -10.86
CA VAL A 294 -5.81 -5.95 -11.35
C VAL A 294 -5.84 -4.44 -11.07
N LEU A 295 -5.21 -3.99 -9.99
CA LEU A 295 -5.17 -2.57 -9.61
C LEU A 295 -4.12 -1.77 -10.39
N PHE A 296 -2.93 -2.31 -10.60
CA PHE A 296 -1.82 -1.57 -11.22
C PHE A 296 -2.05 -1.14 -12.68
N PRO A 297 -2.84 -1.83 -13.52
CA PRO A 297 -3.19 -1.33 -14.85
C PRO A 297 -3.87 0.05 -14.87
N PHE A 298 -4.54 0.46 -13.79
CA PHE A 298 -5.04 1.83 -13.65
C PHE A 298 -3.91 2.86 -13.72
N PHE A 299 -2.72 2.53 -13.25
CA PHE A 299 -1.55 3.40 -13.34
C PHE A 299 -0.95 3.46 -14.75
N THR A 300 -1.04 2.39 -15.51
CA THR A 300 -0.43 2.25 -16.85
C THR A 300 -1.41 2.49 -18.00
N ARG A 301 -2.53 3.14 -17.77
CA ARG A 301 -3.58 3.40 -18.75
C ARG A 301 -4.13 2.13 -19.41
N PHE A 302 -4.06 0.99 -18.73
CA PHE A 302 -4.40 -0.32 -19.28
C PHE A 302 -3.55 -0.71 -20.51
N THR A 303 -2.42 -0.07 -20.69
CA THR A 303 -1.36 -0.56 -21.58
C THR A 303 -0.55 -1.64 -20.85
N ASN A 304 0.18 -2.46 -21.54
CA ASN A 304 1.06 -3.48 -20.95
C ASN A 304 0.31 -4.49 -20.05
N LEU A 305 -0.85 -4.96 -20.50
CA LEU A 305 -1.67 -5.94 -19.74
C LEU A 305 -0.96 -7.29 -19.56
N GLU A 306 0.06 -7.59 -20.36
CA GLU A 306 0.97 -8.75 -20.23
C GLU A 306 1.65 -8.79 -18.85
N PHE A 307 1.89 -7.63 -18.21
CA PHE A 307 2.46 -7.57 -16.87
C PHE A 307 1.53 -8.08 -15.76
N ILE A 308 0.23 -8.17 -16.03
CA ILE A 308 -0.70 -8.88 -15.13
C ILE A 308 -0.23 -10.32 -14.92
N GLY A 309 0.13 -10.99 -16.01
CA GLY A 309 0.66 -12.35 -15.96
C GLY A 309 1.95 -12.44 -15.15
N ALA A 310 2.86 -11.48 -15.32
CA ALA A 310 4.13 -11.42 -14.59
C ALA A 310 3.90 -11.34 -13.07
N LEU A 311 2.97 -10.50 -12.59
CA LEU A 311 2.64 -10.37 -11.17
C LEU A 311 2.05 -11.66 -10.57
N ILE A 312 1.25 -12.40 -11.35
CA ILE A 312 0.72 -13.70 -10.91
C ILE A 312 1.85 -14.72 -10.80
N VAL A 313 2.76 -14.77 -11.79
CA VAL A 313 3.95 -15.64 -11.74
C VAL A 313 4.83 -15.31 -10.55
N ILE A 314 5.09 -14.03 -10.29
CA ILE A 314 5.81 -13.57 -9.09
C ILE A 314 5.17 -14.13 -7.82
N GLY A 315 3.85 -14.04 -7.69
CA GLY A 315 3.14 -14.57 -6.53
C GLY A 315 3.34 -16.07 -6.35
N LEU A 316 3.25 -16.84 -7.44
CA LEU A 316 3.49 -18.29 -7.41
C LEU A 316 4.93 -18.65 -7.02
N LEU A 317 5.91 -17.91 -7.53
CA LEU A 317 7.31 -18.13 -7.18
C LEU A 317 7.59 -17.84 -5.70
N VAL A 318 7.04 -16.74 -5.16
CA VAL A 318 7.19 -16.38 -3.75
C VAL A 318 6.43 -17.35 -2.84
N ASP A 319 5.23 -17.81 -3.24
CA ASP A 319 4.52 -18.87 -2.51
C ASP A 319 5.32 -20.17 -2.48
N THR A 320 5.92 -20.55 -3.61
CA THR A 320 6.79 -21.74 -3.68
C THR A 320 7.98 -21.60 -2.73
N LEU A 321 8.68 -20.47 -2.75
CA LEU A 321 9.78 -20.20 -1.84
C LEU A 321 9.32 -20.21 -0.38
N SER A 322 8.16 -19.61 -0.08
CA SER A 322 7.55 -19.61 1.25
C SER A 322 7.19 -21.02 1.71
N HIS A 323 6.66 -21.85 0.82
CA HIS A 323 6.32 -23.23 1.12
C HIS A 323 7.56 -24.08 1.44
N VAL A 324 8.66 -23.85 0.75
CA VAL A 324 9.93 -24.59 1.01
C VAL A 324 10.60 -24.10 2.30
N MET A 325 10.59 -22.80 2.57
CA MET A 325 11.43 -22.22 3.61
C MET A 325 10.72 -21.89 4.91
N LEU A 326 9.40 -21.63 4.89
CA LEU A 326 8.70 -21.01 6.02
C LEU A 326 7.55 -21.86 6.62
N GLN A 327 7.46 -23.15 6.28
CA GLN A 327 6.36 -24.01 6.81
C GLN A 327 6.53 -24.42 8.26
N ASP A 328 7.77 -24.46 8.78
CA ASP A 328 8.02 -24.79 10.18
C ASP A 328 7.43 -23.74 11.14
N ASP A 329 6.97 -24.21 12.30
CA ASP A 329 6.51 -23.34 13.37
C ASP A 329 7.01 -23.86 14.74
N PRO A 330 7.92 -23.16 15.41
CA PRO A 330 8.52 -21.88 15.01
C PRO A 330 9.51 -22.00 13.83
N VAL A 331 9.48 -21.02 12.95
CA VAL A 331 10.41 -20.95 11.83
C VAL A 331 11.81 -20.51 12.26
N SER A 332 12.83 -21.12 11.68
CA SER A 332 14.22 -20.71 11.88
C SER A 332 14.46 -19.28 11.38
N ARG A 333 15.11 -18.46 12.20
CA ARG A 333 15.48 -17.08 11.81
C ARG A 333 16.36 -17.03 10.56
N LEU A 334 17.28 -17.98 10.41
CA LEU A 334 18.12 -18.07 9.22
C LEU A 334 17.27 -18.25 7.96
N ARG A 335 16.26 -19.12 8.00
CA ARG A 335 15.34 -19.33 6.87
C ARG A 335 14.52 -18.07 6.56
N VAL A 336 14.06 -17.35 7.59
CA VAL A 336 13.36 -16.06 7.39
C VAL A 336 14.28 -15.04 6.74
N ARG A 337 15.54 -14.94 7.17
CA ARG A 337 16.55 -14.05 6.58
C ARG A 337 16.79 -14.37 5.11
N ALA A 338 17.05 -15.65 4.83
CA ALA A 338 17.28 -16.13 3.48
C ALA A 338 16.03 -15.89 2.59
N PHE A 339 14.84 -16.27 3.07
CA PHE A 339 13.59 -16.01 2.37
C PHE A 339 13.46 -14.53 2.00
N ALA A 340 13.60 -13.63 2.97
CA ALA A 340 13.43 -12.19 2.78
C ALA A 340 14.48 -11.60 1.82
N ALA A 341 15.70 -12.14 1.81
CA ALA A 341 16.74 -11.75 0.87
C ALA A 341 16.44 -12.24 -0.56
N PHE A 342 15.85 -13.42 -0.72
CA PHE A 342 15.57 -13.99 -2.05
C PHE A 342 14.25 -13.50 -2.66
N VAL A 343 13.28 -13.05 -1.85
CA VAL A 343 11.99 -12.54 -2.38
C VAL A 343 12.17 -11.43 -3.41
N PRO A 344 13.01 -10.39 -3.20
CA PRO A 344 13.20 -9.34 -4.21
C PRO A 344 13.72 -9.86 -5.55
N LEU A 345 14.56 -10.88 -5.54
CA LEU A 345 15.03 -11.52 -6.78
C LEU A 345 13.87 -12.17 -7.55
N LEU A 346 12.94 -12.83 -6.83
CA LEU A 346 11.75 -13.45 -7.41
C LEU A 346 10.67 -12.44 -7.82
N VAL A 347 10.74 -11.21 -7.32
CA VAL A 347 9.86 -10.11 -7.73
C VAL A 347 10.43 -9.41 -8.96
N TRP A 348 11.63 -8.87 -8.83
CA TRP A 348 12.20 -7.99 -9.84
C TRP A 348 12.83 -8.73 -11.02
N GLY A 349 13.39 -9.93 -10.81
CA GLY A 349 13.93 -10.74 -11.91
C GLY A 349 12.88 -11.10 -12.97
N PRO A 350 11.74 -11.72 -12.61
CA PRO A 350 10.65 -11.96 -13.57
C PRO A 350 10.04 -10.68 -14.13
N TRP A 351 9.99 -9.60 -13.36
CA TRP A 351 9.52 -8.30 -13.82
C TRP A 351 10.43 -7.70 -14.89
N GLU A 352 11.74 -7.66 -14.63
CA GLU A 352 12.74 -7.21 -15.61
C GLU A 352 12.74 -8.10 -16.87
N LEU A 353 12.58 -9.42 -16.68
CA LEU A 353 12.43 -10.35 -17.80
C LEU A 353 11.17 -10.06 -18.63
N ALA A 354 10.06 -9.75 -17.98
CA ALA A 354 8.82 -9.38 -18.69
C ALA A 354 9.00 -8.09 -19.49
N ILE A 355 9.68 -7.08 -18.94
CA ILE A 355 10.04 -5.86 -19.69
C ILE A 355 10.94 -6.19 -20.88
N ALA A 356 11.95 -7.04 -20.68
CA ALA A 356 12.87 -7.42 -21.75
C ALA A 356 12.17 -8.17 -22.89
N LEU A 357 11.15 -8.99 -22.58
CA LEU A 357 10.42 -9.80 -23.57
C LEU A 357 9.26 -9.07 -24.23
N PHE A 358 8.55 -8.24 -23.49
CA PHE A 358 7.28 -7.65 -23.92
C PHE A 358 7.32 -6.12 -24.01
N GLY A 359 8.25 -5.47 -23.31
CA GLY A 359 8.41 -4.03 -23.28
C GLY A 359 9.43 -3.47 -24.28
N GLY A 360 9.88 -4.28 -25.24
CA GLY A 360 10.87 -3.84 -26.26
C GLY A 360 12.32 -3.85 -25.79
N GLY A 361 12.60 -4.37 -24.61
CA GLY A 361 13.94 -4.49 -24.01
C GLY A 361 14.08 -3.72 -22.69
N LEU A 362 15.14 -4.02 -21.94
CA LEU A 362 15.43 -3.38 -20.67
C LEU A 362 16.32 -2.16 -20.90
N GLY A 363 15.84 -0.94 -20.58
CA GLY A 363 16.57 0.31 -20.80
C GLY A 363 17.76 0.51 -19.85
N TRP A 364 17.84 -0.27 -18.79
CA TRP A 364 18.95 -0.20 -17.84
C TRP A 364 20.16 -1.03 -18.29
N HIS A 365 21.34 -0.44 -18.17
CA HIS A 365 22.59 -1.16 -18.37
C HIS A 365 22.72 -2.34 -17.37
N PRO A 366 23.35 -3.48 -17.71
CA PRO A 366 23.53 -4.63 -16.83
C PRO A 366 24.05 -4.29 -15.43
N THR A 367 24.91 -3.30 -15.28
CA THR A 367 25.41 -2.84 -13.98
C THR A 367 24.32 -2.21 -13.11
N MET A 368 23.32 -1.56 -13.72
CA MET A 368 22.23 -0.94 -12.96
C MET A 368 21.23 -1.99 -12.48
N TRP A 369 20.66 -2.77 -13.39
CA TRP A 369 19.62 -3.72 -12.96
C TRP A 369 20.18 -4.80 -12.03
N THR A 370 21.41 -5.30 -12.22
CA THR A 370 22.04 -6.24 -11.28
C THR A 370 22.35 -5.58 -9.93
N GLY A 371 22.77 -4.31 -9.94
CA GLY A 371 23.00 -3.54 -8.73
C GLY A 371 21.71 -3.30 -7.93
N VAL A 372 20.62 -2.95 -8.62
CA VAL A 372 19.30 -2.76 -7.98
C VAL A 372 18.75 -4.06 -7.41
N LEU A 373 18.88 -5.19 -8.13
CA LEU A 373 18.52 -6.50 -7.61
C LEU A 373 19.29 -6.85 -6.33
N THR A 374 20.60 -6.68 -6.36
CA THR A 374 21.47 -6.96 -5.20
C THR A 374 21.11 -6.07 -4.00
N THR A 375 20.90 -4.77 -4.25
CA THR A 375 20.49 -3.83 -3.19
C THR A 375 19.12 -4.18 -2.64
N SER A 376 18.17 -4.57 -3.49
CA SER A 376 16.84 -5.01 -3.07
C SER A 376 16.90 -6.28 -2.19
N MET A 377 17.80 -7.21 -2.49
CA MET A 377 18.04 -8.37 -1.61
C MET A 377 18.55 -7.92 -0.22
N GLY A 378 19.43 -6.91 -0.19
CA GLY A 378 19.88 -6.28 1.06
C GLY A 378 18.74 -5.62 1.84
N VAL A 379 17.83 -4.90 1.15
CA VAL A 379 16.62 -4.32 1.75
C VAL A 379 15.74 -5.43 2.34
N GLY A 380 15.45 -6.49 1.59
CA GLY A 380 14.68 -7.62 2.07
C GLY A 380 15.28 -8.25 3.32
N TYR A 381 16.60 -8.48 3.32
CA TYR A 381 17.32 -8.95 4.50
C TYR A 381 17.15 -7.99 5.69
N GLY A 382 17.35 -6.67 5.49
CA GLY A 382 17.19 -5.64 6.52
C GLY A 382 15.78 -5.62 7.13
N ILE A 383 14.74 -5.70 6.29
CA ILE A 383 13.34 -5.79 6.76
C ILE A 383 13.14 -7.03 7.63
N SER A 384 13.79 -8.15 7.30
CA SER A 384 13.69 -9.36 8.13
C SER A 384 14.28 -9.20 9.52
N LEU A 385 15.30 -8.35 9.69
CA LEU A 385 15.88 -8.03 11.01
C LEU A 385 14.88 -7.28 11.89
N ILE A 386 14.11 -6.37 11.29
CA ILE A 386 13.09 -5.58 11.98
C ILE A 386 11.87 -6.46 12.33
N MET A 387 11.41 -7.25 11.37
CA MET A 387 10.18 -8.05 11.54
C MET A 387 10.38 -9.27 12.47
N PHE A 388 11.58 -9.83 12.49
CA PHE A 388 11.98 -10.97 13.34
C PHE A 388 13.28 -10.62 14.09
N PRO A 389 13.23 -9.73 15.09
CA PRO A 389 14.42 -9.31 15.81
C PRO A 389 15.11 -10.48 16.52
N PRO A 390 16.42 -10.37 16.86
CA PRO A 390 17.11 -11.34 17.68
C PRO A 390 16.41 -11.47 19.05
N ALA A 391 16.54 -12.64 19.69
CA ALA A 391 16.09 -12.77 21.07
C ALA A 391 16.88 -11.81 21.94
N LEU A 392 16.19 -11.15 22.85
CA LEU A 392 16.89 -10.44 23.92
C LEU A 392 17.68 -11.48 24.74
N PRO A 393 18.92 -11.13 25.18
CA PRO A 393 19.62 -11.97 26.12
C PRO A 393 18.73 -12.17 27.36
N ALA A 394 18.75 -13.39 27.92
CA ALA A 394 18.11 -13.62 29.20
C ALA A 394 18.69 -12.61 30.20
N VAL A 395 17.83 -11.81 30.83
CA VAL A 395 18.24 -11.03 31.98
C VAL A 395 18.60 -12.07 33.03
N GLU A 396 19.88 -12.27 33.31
CA GLU A 396 20.28 -12.95 34.52
C GLU A 396 19.65 -12.14 35.63
N GLU A 397 18.67 -12.72 36.34
CA GLU A 397 18.23 -12.20 37.62
C GLU A 397 19.52 -12.21 38.49
N SER A 398 20.21 -11.05 38.54
CA SER A 398 21.33 -10.91 39.45
C SER A 398 20.77 -11.12 40.80
N ASP A 399 21.35 -12.03 41.55
CA ASP A 399 21.17 -12.29 42.94
C ASP A 399 21.25 -10.98 43.78
N ALA A 400 20.20 -10.18 43.68
CA ALA A 400 19.99 -9.02 44.56
C ALA A 400 19.08 -9.41 45.73
N GLU A 401 19.29 -10.59 46.26
CA GLU A 401 18.85 -11.02 47.58
C GLU A 401 20.06 -11.47 48.38
N VAL A 402 20.92 -10.56 48.76
CA VAL A 402 21.74 -10.64 49.97
C VAL A 402 22.32 -9.24 50.28
N ALA A 403 21.57 -8.42 51.02
CA ALA A 403 22.11 -7.49 52.01
C ALA A 403 20.94 -6.83 52.77
#